data_86268695d7d7eaa6a68119397e526dd9
#
_entry.id   86268695d7d7eaa6a68119397e526dd9
#
_cell.length_a   1.000
_cell.length_b   1.000
_cell.length_c   1.000
_cell.angle_alpha   90.00
_cell.angle_beta   90.00
_cell.angle_gamma   90.00
#
_symmetry.space_group_name_H-M   'P 1'
#
loop_
_entity.id
_entity.type
_entity.pdbx_description
1 polymer ?
#
loop_
_entity_poly.entity_id
_entity_poly.type
_entity_poly.pdbx_seq_one_letter_code
_entity_poly.pdbx_strand_id
1 'polypeptide(L)'
;MIGMILRNIMQTKRKSLNARMKCDPKFATSPICVTDKDYEFSVDPDIITLVESDPFHGYESETVVAHLTKLNDIATLFTNDEISRYFYILKIFPFSLKGDAKIWFNSLVPGCVRSPQDMIYYFSAKYFPAHKKQDALREIYNFVQIKEESLPQA
;
A
#
# COMPACT_ATOMS: atom_id res chain seq x y z
N MET A 1 11.23 -8.53 -8.36
CA MET A 1 10.23 -8.32 -9.37
C MET A 1 9.21 -7.26 -9.05
N ILE A 2 9.49 -6.47 -8.03
CA ILE A 2 8.68 -5.29 -7.68
C ILE A 2 8.62 -4.30 -8.84
N GLY A 3 9.69 -4.15 -9.64
CA GLY A 3 9.69 -3.24 -10.79
C GLY A 3 8.73 -3.64 -11.90
N MET A 4 8.63 -4.93 -12.25
CA MET A 4 7.61 -5.41 -13.19
C MET A 4 6.20 -5.22 -12.66
N ILE A 5 6.03 -5.40 -11.38
CA ILE A 5 4.74 -5.26 -10.69
C ILE A 5 4.33 -3.81 -10.66
N LEU A 6 5.24 -2.91 -10.34
CA LEU A 6 4.97 -1.48 -10.41
C LEU A 6 4.57 -1.05 -11.82
N ARG A 7 5.22 -1.59 -12.86
CA ARG A 7 4.82 -1.35 -14.25
C ARG A 7 3.45 -1.94 -14.56
N ASN A 8 3.19 -3.15 -14.11
CA ASN A 8 1.89 -3.79 -14.31
C ASN A 8 0.79 -3.07 -13.54
N ILE A 9 1.07 -2.62 -12.32
CA ILE A 9 0.15 -1.78 -11.53
C ILE A 9 -0.09 -0.46 -12.26
N MET A 10 0.93 0.16 -12.83
CA MET A 10 0.80 1.39 -13.62
C MET A 10 -0.03 1.18 -14.89
N GLN A 11 0.16 0.04 -15.57
CA GLN A 11 -0.64 -0.31 -16.75
C GLN A 11 -2.09 -0.62 -16.38
N THR A 12 -2.30 -1.31 -15.26
CA THR A 12 -3.62 -1.56 -14.68
C THR A 12 -4.29 -0.23 -14.32
N LYS A 13 -3.53 0.72 -13.78
CA LYS A 13 -4.01 2.07 -13.51
C LYS A 13 -4.48 2.79 -14.77
N ARG A 14 -3.81 2.58 -15.91
CA ARG A 14 -4.26 3.15 -17.20
C ARG A 14 -5.56 2.50 -17.70
N LYS A 15 -5.70 1.20 -17.52
CA LYS A 15 -6.93 0.47 -17.88
C LYS A 15 -8.09 0.83 -16.97
N SER A 16 -7.83 1.05 -15.67
CA SER A 16 -8.85 1.41 -14.70
C SER A 16 -9.32 2.86 -14.82
N LEU A 17 -8.65 3.69 -15.63
CA LEU A 17 -9.13 5.05 -15.95
C LEU A 17 -10.53 5.03 -16.56
N ASN A 18 -10.85 4.01 -17.33
CA ASN A 18 -12.17 3.85 -17.93
C ASN A 18 -13.20 3.23 -16.97
N ALA A 19 -12.75 2.56 -15.92
CA ALA A 19 -13.60 1.97 -14.89
C ALA A 19 -13.87 2.92 -13.70
N ARG A 20 -13.31 4.13 -13.73
CA ARG A 20 -13.43 5.14 -12.66
C ARG A 20 -14.85 5.60 -12.35
N MET A 21 -15.81 5.22 -13.19
CA MET A 21 -17.22 5.60 -12.97
C MET A 21 -17.86 4.89 -11.76
N LYS A 22 -17.24 3.83 -11.23
CA LYS A 22 -17.80 3.06 -10.10
C LYS A 22 -17.42 3.62 -8.73
N CYS A 23 -16.29 4.32 -8.63
CA CYS A 23 -15.86 4.97 -7.40
C CYS A 23 -15.61 6.45 -7.68
N ASP A 24 -16.64 7.26 -7.52
CA ASP A 24 -16.51 8.71 -7.66
C ASP A 24 -15.92 9.28 -6.36
N PRO A 25 -14.76 9.96 -6.42
CA PRO A 25 -14.17 10.60 -5.25
C PRO A 25 -15.12 11.55 -4.52
N LYS A 26 -16.11 12.13 -5.21
CA LYS A 26 -17.11 13.00 -4.59
C LYS A 26 -17.99 12.30 -3.58
N PHE A 27 -18.16 10.99 -3.73
CA PHE A 27 -19.00 10.18 -2.84
C PHE A 27 -18.18 9.22 -1.98
N ALA A 28 -16.85 9.27 -2.08
CA ALA A 28 -15.98 8.42 -1.27
C ALA A 28 -16.07 8.83 0.21
N THR A 29 -16.30 7.86 1.08
CA THR A 29 -16.30 8.04 2.53
C THR A 29 -14.98 7.62 3.16
N SER A 30 -14.13 6.94 2.39
CA SER A 30 -12.81 6.46 2.80
C SER A 30 -11.73 7.10 1.94
N PRO A 31 -10.51 7.29 2.46
CA PRO A 31 -9.38 7.68 1.63
C PRO A 31 -9.13 6.73 0.46
N ILE A 32 -9.42 5.43 0.63
CA ILE A 32 -9.22 4.42 -0.41
C ILE A 32 -10.42 4.37 -1.35
N CYS A 33 -10.15 4.54 -2.64
CA CYS A 33 -11.14 4.44 -3.71
C CYS A 33 -10.49 3.71 -4.89
N VAL A 34 -10.65 2.40 -4.92
CA VAL A 34 -10.08 1.52 -5.95
C VAL A 34 -11.21 0.75 -6.61
N THR A 35 -11.22 0.74 -7.93
CA THR A 35 -12.22 0.04 -8.73
C THR A 35 -11.64 -1.16 -9.49
N ASP A 36 -10.39 -1.48 -9.23
CA ASP A 36 -9.72 -2.59 -9.87
C ASP A 36 -10.30 -3.92 -9.39
N LYS A 37 -10.50 -4.86 -10.31
CA LYS A 37 -10.95 -6.21 -9.97
C LYS A 37 -9.98 -6.95 -9.03
N ASP A 38 -8.71 -6.59 -9.07
CA ASP A 38 -7.71 -7.13 -8.14
C ASP A 38 -7.95 -6.68 -6.69
N TYR A 39 -8.83 -5.72 -6.49
CA TYR A 39 -9.28 -5.28 -5.18
C TYR A 39 -10.60 -5.91 -4.74
N GLU A 40 -11.31 -6.56 -5.65
CA GLU A 40 -12.61 -7.20 -5.39
C GLU A 40 -12.43 -8.56 -4.73
N PHE A 41 -11.97 -8.56 -3.49
CA PHE A 41 -11.89 -9.77 -2.65
C PHE A 41 -12.19 -9.42 -1.19
N SER A 42 -12.55 -10.42 -0.41
CA SER A 42 -12.75 -10.25 1.03
C SER A 42 -11.52 -10.74 1.80
N VAL A 43 -11.26 -10.10 2.93
CA VAL A 43 -10.23 -10.51 3.86
C VAL A 43 -10.90 -11.23 5.02
N ASP A 44 -10.35 -12.38 5.41
CA ASP A 44 -10.85 -13.15 6.53
C ASP A 44 -10.78 -12.32 7.82
N PRO A 45 -11.86 -12.33 8.66
CA PRO A 45 -11.84 -11.61 9.94
C PRO A 45 -10.68 -12.00 10.86
N ASP A 46 -10.20 -13.23 10.81
CA ASP A 46 -9.05 -13.66 11.62
C ASP A 46 -7.77 -12.95 11.19
N ILE A 47 -7.63 -12.65 9.90
CA ILE A 47 -6.50 -11.88 9.39
C ILE A 47 -6.58 -10.42 9.84
N ILE A 48 -7.77 -9.84 9.84
CA ILE A 48 -7.98 -8.50 10.36
C ILE A 48 -7.58 -8.43 11.83
N THR A 49 -7.99 -9.41 12.64
CA THR A 49 -7.62 -9.52 14.04
C THR A 49 -6.10 -9.63 14.20
N LEU A 50 -5.44 -10.43 13.36
CA LEU A 50 -3.99 -10.57 13.37
C LEU A 50 -3.29 -9.25 13.05
N VAL A 51 -3.77 -8.53 12.06
CA VAL A 51 -3.23 -7.23 11.65
C VAL A 51 -3.42 -6.18 12.76
N GLU A 52 -4.57 -6.19 13.41
CA GLU A 52 -4.88 -5.28 14.52
C GLU A 52 -4.10 -5.59 15.80
N SER A 53 -3.55 -6.78 15.93
CA SER A 53 -2.79 -7.19 17.13
C SER A 53 -1.42 -6.53 17.26
N ASP A 54 -0.86 -6.06 16.16
CA ASP A 54 0.45 -5.38 16.14
C ASP A 54 0.39 -4.17 15.20
N PRO A 55 -0.30 -3.10 15.62
CA PRO A 55 -0.56 -1.96 14.76
C PRO A 55 0.60 -0.97 14.73
N PHE A 56 0.61 -0.15 13.70
CA PHE A 56 1.49 1.00 13.58
C PHE A 56 0.83 2.23 14.20
N HIS A 57 1.53 2.90 15.12
CA HIS A 57 1.03 4.08 15.84
C HIS A 57 1.60 5.40 15.32
N GLY A 58 2.75 5.34 14.65
CA GLY A 58 3.48 6.53 14.22
C GLY A 58 4.54 6.99 15.23
N TYR A 59 4.98 6.11 16.15
CA TYR A 59 6.04 6.42 17.09
C TYR A 59 7.39 6.48 16.39
N GLU A 60 8.34 7.24 16.95
CA GLU A 60 9.69 7.37 16.38
C GLU A 60 10.44 6.04 16.29
N SER A 61 10.13 5.10 17.18
CA SER A 61 10.72 3.76 17.18
C SER A 61 10.20 2.86 16.06
N GLU A 62 9.08 3.22 15.44
CA GLU A 62 8.45 2.47 14.36
C GLU A 62 8.95 2.95 13.01
N THR A 63 9.19 2.02 12.09
CA THR A 63 9.62 2.38 10.73
C THR A 63 8.58 1.96 9.70
N VAL A 64 8.44 2.78 8.66
CA VAL A 64 7.55 2.51 7.53
C VAL A 64 7.94 1.19 6.85
N VAL A 65 9.25 0.98 6.64
CA VAL A 65 9.76 -0.23 5.97
C VAL A 65 9.41 -1.49 6.76
N ALA A 66 9.63 -1.48 8.07
CA ALA A 66 9.31 -2.63 8.93
C ALA A 66 7.82 -2.94 8.91
N HIS A 67 6.97 -1.91 8.96
CA HIS A 67 5.52 -2.08 8.92
C HIS A 67 5.04 -2.66 7.59
N LEU A 68 5.51 -2.09 6.48
CA LEU A 68 5.15 -2.58 5.15
C LEU A 68 5.66 -4.00 4.91
N THR A 69 6.85 -4.33 5.41
CA THR A 69 7.40 -5.69 5.32
C THR A 69 6.51 -6.69 6.05
N LYS A 70 6.03 -6.33 7.23
CA LYS A 70 5.12 -7.17 8.00
C LYS A 70 3.79 -7.41 7.26
N LEU A 71 3.21 -6.38 6.69
CA LEU A 71 2.00 -6.51 5.89
C LEU A 71 2.24 -7.35 4.63
N ASN A 72 3.39 -7.19 4.01
CA ASN A 72 3.77 -8.00 2.85
C ASN A 72 3.92 -9.49 3.23
N ASP A 73 4.50 -9.78 4.37
CA ASP A 73 4.65 -11.17 4.84
C ASP A 73 3.27 -11.83 5.06
N ILE A 74 2.34 -11.10 5.66
CA ILE A 74 0.96 -11.57 5.84
C ILE A 74 0.31 -11.79 4.47
N ALA A 75 0.39 -10.82 3.58
CA ALA A 75 -0.24 -10.89 2.26
C ALA A 75 0.33 -12.05 1.41
N THR A 76 1.61 -12.37 1.57
CA THR A 76 2.26 -13.47 0.86
C THR A 76 1.62 -14.81 1.16
N LEU A 77 1.07 -14.99 2.36
CA LEU A 77 0.41 -16.24 2.75
C LEU A 77 -0.94 -16.45 2.06
N PHE A 78 -1.56 -15.38 1.56
CA PHE A 78 -2.95 -15.41 1.07
C PHE A 78 -3.06 -15.01 -0.40
N THR A 79 -1.96 -14.75 -1.08
CA THR A 79 -1.94 -14.34 -2.48
C THR A 79 -0.97 -15.18 -3.28
N ASN A 80 -1.33 -15.47 -4.53
CA ASN A 80 -0.51 -16.30 -5.42
C ASN A 80 0.32 -15.47 -6.40
N ASP A 81 -0.04 -14.21 -6.60
CA ASP A 81 0.64 -13.31 -7.51
C ASP A 81 0.93 -11.98 -6.81
N GLU A 82 1.89 -11.23 -7.36
CA GLU A 82 2.37 -10.02 -6.73
C GLU A 82 1.40 -8.84 -6.86
N ILE A 83 0.61 -8.79 -7.92
CA ILE A 83 -0.38 -7.73 -8.10
C ILE A 83 -1.46 -7.86 -7.03
N SER A 84 -2.03 -9.05 -6.87
CA SER A 84 -3.00 -9.35 -5.82
C SER A 84 -2.42 -9.08 -4.44
N ARG A 85 -1.13 -9.35 -4.23
CA ARG A 85 -0.45 -9.07 -2.96
C ARG A 85 -0.46 -7.60 -2.61
N TYR A 86 -0.16 -6.72 -3.56
CA TYR A 86 -0.18 -5.27 -3.32
C TYR A 86 -1.58 -4.77 -3.00
N PHE A 87 -2.60 -5.26 -3.71
CA PHE A 87 -3.98 -4.91 -3.41
C PHE A 87 -4.44 -5.51 -2.07
N TYR A 88 -3.93 -6.68 -1.70
CA TYR A 88 -4.18 -7.26 -0.39
C TYR A 88 -3.61 -6.38 0.73
N ILE A 89 -2.37 -5.93 0.58
CA ILE A 89 -1.74 -4.99 1.52
C ILE A 89 -2.57 -3.72 1.63
N LEU A 90 -2.99 -3.14 0.52
CA LEU A 90 -3.84 -1.96 0.51
C LEU A 90 -5.14 -2.18 1.31
N LYS A 91 -5.71 -3.36 1.20
CA LYS A 91 -6.98 -3.68 1.88
C LYS A 91 -6.82 -3.84 3.39
N ILE A 92 -5.72 -4.43 3.84
CA ILE A 92 -5.47 -4.62 5.29
C ILE A 92 -4.82 -3.40 5.94
N PHE A 93 -4.27 -2.48 5.17
CA PHE A 93 -3.52 -1.33 5.66
C PHE A 93 -4.32 -0.46 6.65
N PRO A 94 -5.59 -0.09 6.39
CA PRO A 94 -6.34 0.74 7.35
C PRO A 94 -6.50 0.08 8.71
N PHE A 95 -6.61 -1.24 8.75
CA PHE A 95 -6.75 -1.99 10.00
C PHE A 95 -5.44 -2.12 10.77
N SER A 96 -4.32 -1.88 10.10
CA SER A 96 -2.98 -1.96 10.67
C SER A 96 -2.55 -0.70 11.41
N LEU A 97 -3.38 0.34 11.41
CA LEU A 97 -3.06 1.65 12.00
C LEU A 97 -3.87 1.87 13.26
N LYS A 98 -3.23 2.47 14.28
CA LYS A 98 -3.90 2.94 15.51
C LYS A 98 -3.33 4.30 15.94
N GLY A 99 -4.02 4.93 16.89
CA GLY A 99 -3.58 6.21 17.44
C GLY A 99 -3.44 7.29 16.40
N ASP A 100 -2.35 8.04 16.45
CA ASP A 100 -2.08 9.16 15.56
C ASP A 100 -2.01 8.75 14.08
N ALA A 101 -1.48 7.55 13.81
CA ALA A 101 -1.43 7.02 12.44
C ALA A 101 -2.83 6.80 11.87
N LYS A 102 -3.75 6.30 12.69
CA LYS A 102 -5.16 6.13 12.26
C LYS A 102 -5.85 7.47 12.05
N ILE A 103 -5.61 8.42 12.93
CA ILE A 103 -6.14 9.78 12.80
C ILE A 103 -5.63 10.44 11.52
N TRP A 104 -4.33 10.32 11.26
CA TRP A 104 -3.73 10.82 10.02
C TRP A 104 -4.38 10.19 8.79
N PHE A 105 -4.52 8.87 8.76
CA PHE A 105 -5.12 8.16 7.63
C PHE A 105 -6.55 8.66 7.36
N ASN A 106 -7.35 8.77 8.42
CA ASN A 106 -8.73 9.24 8.30
C ASN A 106 -8.83 10.72 7.90
N SER A 107 -7.76 11.50 8.07
CA SER A 107 -7.69 12.91 7.66
C SER A 107 -7.34 13.10 6.18
N LEU A 108 -6.91 12.04 5.49
CA LEU A 108 -6.62 12.12 4.08
C LEU A 108 -7.89 12.45 3.28
N VAL A 109 -7.70 13.17 2.18
CA VAL A 109 -8.82 13.51 1.30
C VAL A 109 -9.53 12.23 0.85
N PRO A 110 -10.86 12.12 1.00
CA PRO A 110 -11.59 10.94 0.54
C PRO A 110 -11.31 10.64 -0.93
N GLY A 111 -11.03 9.38 -1.22
CA GLY A 111 -10.74 8.93 -2.59
C GLY A 111 -9.36 9.28 -3.12
N CYS A 112 -8.44 9.80 -2.30
CA CYS A 112 -7.10 10.16 -2.76
C CYS A 112 -6.19 8.93 -3.00
N VAL A 113 -6.43 7.82 -2.31
CA VAL A 113 -5.68 6.58 -2.47
C VAL A 113 -6.37 5.71 -3.49
N ARG A 114 -5.82 5.66 -4.69
CA ARG A 114 -6.40 4.94 -5.84
C ARG A 114 -5.60 3.71 -6.26
N SER A 115 -4.46 3.52 -5.62
CA SER A 115 -3.55 2.41 -5.92
C SER A 115 -2.70 2.08 -4.71
N PRO A 116 -2.09 0.88 -4.65
CA PRO A 116 -1.10 0.57 -3.63
C PRO A 116 0.06 1.55 -3.58
N GLN A 117 0.46 2.09 -4.73
CA GLN A 117 1.53 3.10 -4.82
C GLN A 117 1.14 4.41 -4.16
N ASP A 118 -0.09 4.86 -4.34
CA ASP A 118 -0.59 6.08 -3.68
C ASP A 118 -0.53 5.92 -2.16
N MET A 119 -0.92 4.75 -1.65
CA MET A 119 -0.83 4.45 -0.22
C MET A 119 0.62 4.54 0.30
N ILE A 120 1.54 3.88 -0.39
CA ILE A 120 2.96 3.90 -0.03
C ILE A 120 3.50 5.32 -0.07
N TYR A 121 3.14 6.09 -1.08
CA TYR A 121 3.53 7.49 -1.22
C TYR A 121 3.07 8.33 -0.03
N TYR A 122 1.78 8.31 0.30
CA TYR A 122 1.25 9.10 1.41
C TYR A 122 1.80 8.67 2.76
N PHE A 123 1.92 7.37 2.99
CA PHE A 123 2.46 6.82 4.22
C PHE A 123 3.92 7.19 4.42
N SER A 124 4.73 7.04 3.37
CA SER A 124 6.16 7.39 3.40
C SER A 124 6.34 8.90 3.58
N ALA A 125 5.55 9.71 2.88
CA ALA A 125 5.62 11.16 3.01
C ALA A 125 5.33 11.63 4.44
N LYS A 126 4.45 10.94 5.15
CA LYS A 126 4.08 11.31 6.52
C LYS A 126 5.09 10.84 7.57
N TYR A 127 5.56 9.58 7.45
CA TYR A 127 6.24 8.92 8.56
C TYR A 127 7.75 8.72 8.36
N PHE A 128 8.32 9.16 7.25
CA PHE A 128 9.77 9.27 7.18
C PHE A 128 10.23 10.59 7.83
N PRO A 129 11.12 10.54 8.83
CA PRO A 129 11.72 11.74 9.37
C PRO A 129 12.43 12.53 8.27
N ALA A 130 12.35 13.85 8.31
CA ALA A 130 12.91 14.73 7.28
C ALA A 130 14.40 14.47 7.03
N HIS A 131 15.17 14.18 8.07
CA HIS A 131 16.59 13.88 7.99
C HIS A 131 16.91 12.46 7.48
N LYS A 132 15.97 11.52 7.58
CA LYS A 132 16.10 10.15 7.08
C LYS A 132 15.29 9.92 5.80
N LYS A 133 14.54 10.91 5.35
CA LYS A 133 13.61 10.77 4.23
C LYS A 133 14.32 10.36 2.95
N GLN A 134 15.48 10.93 2.67
CA GLN A 134 16.25 10.57 1.49
C GLN A 134 16.85 9.16 1.60
N ASP A 135 17.37 8.79 2.77
CA ASP A 135 17.92 7.46 2.99
C ASP A 135 16.83 6.39 2.90
N ALA A 136 15.69 6.65 3.51
CA ALA A 136 14.54 5.76 3.47
C ALA A 136 13.94 5.64 2.07
N LEU A 137 13.81 6.73 1.34
CA LEU A 137 13.41 6.71 -0.07
C LEU A 137 14.44 5.95 -0.91
N ARG A 138 15.73 6.14 -0.62
CA ARG A 138 16.80 5.39 -1.29
C ARG A 138 16.69 3.90 -1.01
N GLU A 139 16.40 3.50 0.22
CA GLU A 139 16.18 2.09 0.55
C GLU A 139 14.98 1.50 -0.21
N ILE A 140 13.88 2.23 -0.30
CA ILE A 140 12.71 1.81 -1.06
C ILE A 140 13.04 1.74 -2.55
N TYR A 141 13.71 2.74 -3.11
CA TYR A 141 14.14 2.75 -4.51
C TYR A 141 15.15 1.63 -4.79
N ASN A 142 16.11 1.40 -3.90
CA ASN A 142 17.05 0.29 -4.03
C ASN A 142 16.35 -1.06 -3.96
N PHE A 143 15.37 -1.22 -3.08
CA PHE A 143 14.56 -2.42 -2.99
C PHE A 143 13.80 -2.68 -4.30
N VAL A 144 13.22 -1.63 -4.88
CA VAL A 144 12.55 -1.70 -6.18
C VAL A 144 13.55 -1.96 -7.30
N GLN A 145 14.71 -1.25 -7.32
CA GLN A 145 15.73 -1.41 -8.35
C GLN A 145 16.43 -2.77 -8.31
N ILE A 146 16.77 -3.28 -7.14
CA ILE A 146 17.36 -4.62 -7.02
C ILE A 146 16.44 -5.66 -7.65
N LYS A 147 15.14 -5.50 -7.51
CA LYS A 147 14.17 -6.39 -8.14
C LYS A 147 13.98 -6.12 -9.63
N GLU A 148 14.20 -4.90 -10.09
CA GLU A 148 14.25 -4.59 -11.53
C GLU A 148 15.53 -5.12 -12.18
N GLU A 149 16.67 -4.96 -11.53
CA GLU A 149 17.97 -5.43 -12.02
C GLU A 149 18.08 -6.95 -12.01
N SER A 150 17.32 -7.63 -11.17
CA SER A 150 17.25 -9.09 -11.19
C SER A 150 16.44 -9.64 -12.37
N LEU A 151 15.79 -8.77 -13.14
CA LEU A 151 15.14 -9.16 -14.38
C LEU A 151 16.19 -9.26 -15.48
N PRO A 152 16.23 -10.38 -16.24
CA PRO A 152 17.12 -10.45 -17.40
C PRO A 152 16.78 -9.32 -18.35
N GLN A 153 17.74 -8.45 -18.60
CA GLN A 153 17.63 -7.49 -19.69
C GLN A 153 17.60 -8.29 -20.99
N ALA A 154 16.42 -8.43 -21.48
CA ALA A 154 16.26 -8.99 -22.82
C ALA A 154 16.63 -7.94 -23.85
#